data_9f8ef40a68f2ed2bcb5b9d4ff074ed15
#
_entry.id   9f8ef40a68f2ed2bcb5b9d4ff074ed15
#
_cell.length_a   1.000
_cell.length_b   1.000
_cell.length_c   1.000
_cell.angle_alpha   90.00
_cell.angle_beta   90.00
_cell.angle_gamma   90.00
#
_symmetry.space_group_name_H-M   'P 1'
#
loop_
_entity.id
_entity.type
_entity.pdbx_description
1 polymer ?
#
loop_
_entity_poly.entity_id
_entity_poly.type
_entity_poly.pdbx_seq_one_letter_code
_entity_poly.pdbx_strand_id
1 'polypeptide(L)'
;QAEHPVTGFLLNKMQALLIPDLSQQSNQNDRGEVAEALQLMEHSLEQGEHLLVYPAGRIYRGPNEELRGSSAVDCLVKAVPEAQVVLVRTSGLWGSRFSRAHGDKPHFFKILLAMLSKLLVNGVVFMPKRTVTVEFVEDVDFPRQGSRQEINSYLETFYNDVAQPAFTVPDYFWQGNQSRELPALPQAQFAGDASHIPAATRELVEEKLKDLSGHHKIKDDMTLAYDLGLDSLAVMEFLTWLNEEFSVDVENLDALQRVSDCLLAARGEGLGFAAEPLKPVADGWFDQRSDKTLAFRQAGNLAELILYQAKTNPDQVIVADQQGGTKTWRQLLTGVLALQPLLKEIEEDSIAIMLPSSVAACLCWLAVVFSGKRPVLLNWTTGERYMAHALQQTATTRVLTSAMLVEKLRMRGVDVDKVDAEWLSLEKLVGQLSLVDKIKARIKGQFFSFFLSTKEIHDTAAVLFTSGSEALPKSVPLSHHNILTNMDDMTRVIPLKESDRLLGMLPPFHSLGLSGTIVMPLCLGLRTAYYPN
;
A
#
# COMPACT_ATOMS: atom_id res chain seq x y z
N GLN A 1 -16.92 0.15 -11.26
CA GLN A 1 -17.65 1.45 -11.24
C GLN A 1 -19.01 1.36 -11.96
N ALA A 2 -19.15 0.49 -12.96
CA ALA A 2 -20.40 0.28 -13.70
C ALA A 2 -21.52 -0.36 -12.84
N GLU A 3 -21.16 -1.13 -11.84
CA GLU A 3 -22.13 -1.80 -10.94
C GLU A 3 -22.81 -0.86 -9.94
N HIS A 4 -22.34 0.38 -9.79
CA HIS A 4 -22.98 1.32 -8.89
C HIS A 4 -24.22 1.95 -9.55
N PRO A 5 -25.40 1.97 -8.89
CA PRO A 5 -26.69 2.35 -9.51
C PRO A 5 -26.68 3.73 -10.18
N VAL A 6 -25.98 4.71 -9.61
CA VAL A 6 -25.93 6.08 -10.16
C VAL A 6 -25.00 6.19 -11.37
N THR A 7 -23.81 5.56 -11.31
CA THR A 7 -22.88 5.56 -12.44
C THR A 7 -23.39 4.69 -13.58
N GLY A 8 -23.99 3.53 -13.29
CA GLY A 8 -24.62 2.68 -14.28
C GLY A 8 -25.75 3.40 -15.04
N PHE A 9 -26.59 4.15 -14.33
CA PHE A 9 -27.64 4.97 -14.94
C PHE A 9 -27.08 6.06 -15.88
N LEU A 10 -26.03 6.76 -15.47
CA LEU A 10 -25.38 7.80 -16.29
C LEU A 10 -24.70 7.20 -17.52
N LEU A 11 -23.96 6.11 -17.36
CA LEU A 11 -23.28 5.42 -18.45
C LEU A 11 -24.29 4.89 -19.47
N ASN A 12 -25.40 4.33 -19.01
CA ASN A 12 -26.47 3.86 -19.90
C ASN A 12 -27.14 5.02 -20.66
N LYS A 13 -27.36 6.16 -20.00
CA LYS A 13 -27.88 7.37 -20.70
C LYS A 13 -26.90 7.96 -21.71
N MET A 14 -25.60 7.77 -21.50
CA MET A 14 -24.54 8.20 -22.43
C MET A 14 -24.27 7.16 -23.52
N GLN A 15 -25.01 6.05 -23.54
CA GLN A 15 -24.76 4.91 -24.44
C GLN A 15 -23.31 4.44 -24.41
N ALA A 16 -22.69 4.48 -23.20
CA ALA A 16 -21.30 4.09 -23.03
C ALA A 16 -21.14 2.58 -23.22
N LEU A 17 -20.29 2.17 -24.15
CA LEU A 17 -19.86 0.79 -24.31
C LEU A 17 -18.85 0.47 -23.20
N LEU A 18 -19.17 -0.55 -22.40
CA LEU A 18 -18.29 -1.01 -21.33
C LEU A 18 -17.31 -2.03 -21.91
N ILE A 19 -16.04 -1.71 -21.85
CA ILE A 19 -14.96 -2.63 -22.23
C ILE A 19 -14.37 -3.19 -20.93
N PRO A 20 -14.22 -4.53 -20.80
CA PRO A 20 -13.60 -5.13 -19.63
C PRO A 20 -12.17 -4.61 -19.42
N ASP A 21 -11.79 -4.41 -18.17
CA ASP A 21 -10.42 -4.04 -17.81
C ASP A 21 -9.55 -5.30 -17.81
N LEU A 22 -8.85 -5.53 -18.91
CA LEU A 22 -7.95 -6.68 -19.10
C LEU A 22 -6.71 -6.65 -18.20
N SER A 23 -6.50 -5.60 -17.43
CA SER A 23 -5.40 -5.49 -16.46
C SER A 23 -5.65 -6.23 -15.14
N GLN A 24 -6.87 -6.74 -14.92
CA GLN A 24 -7.23 -7.59 -13.79
C GLN A 24 -7.56 -8.97 -14.34
N GLN A 25 -6.91 -10.03 -13.87
CA GLN A 25 -7.08 -11.45 -14.22
C GLN A 25 -8.04 -11.72 -15.40
N SER A 26 -7.53 -11.70 -16.63
CA SER A 26 -8.39 -11.87 -17.80
C SER A 26 -8.71 -13.35 -18.02
N ASN A 27 -9.98 -13.69 -17.99
CA ASN A 27 -10.50 -14.97 -18.46
C ASN A 27 -10.66 -14.97 -20.01
N GLN A 28 -10.72 -16.15 -20.63
CA GLN A 28 -11.00 -16.26 -22.07
C GLN A 28 -12.31 -15.55 -22.50
N ASN A 29 -13.27 -15.41 -21.58
CA ASN A 29 -14.51 -14.67 -21.83
C ASN A 29 -14.28 -13.17 -22.06
N ASP A 30 -13.33 -12.55 -21.33
CA ASP A 30 -13.08 -11.10 -21.40
C ASP A 30 -12.54 -10.68 -22.78
N ARG A 31 -11.83 -11.58 -23.47
CA ARG A 31 -11.37 -11.36 -24.86
C ARG A 31 -12.51 -11.36 -25.85
N GLY A 32 -13.49 -12.24 -25.64
CA GLY A 32 -14.71 -12.27 -26.46
C GLY A 32 -15.48 -10.96 -26.32
N GLU A 33 -15.63 -10.44 -25.11
CA GLU A 33 -16.34 -9.19 -24.83
C GLU A 33 -15.66 -7.96 -25.45
N VAL A 34 -14.32 -7.93 -25.47
CA VAL A 34 -13.56 -6.85 -26.15
C VAL A 34 -13.76 -6.92 -27.66
N ALA A 35 -13.73 -8.11 -28.25
CA ALA A 35 -13.95 -8.28 -29.68
C ALA A 35 -15.39 -7.89 -30.06
N GLU A 36 -16.39 -8.27 -29.28
CA GLU A 36 -17.78 -7.85 -29.46
C GLU A 36 -17.95 -6.33 -29.34
N ALA A 37 -17.29 -5.70 -28.36
CA ALA A 37 -17.33 -4.25 -28.19
C ALA A 37 -16.74 -3.53 -29.43
N LEU A 38 -15.61 -4.02 -29.96
CA LEU A 38 -15.02 -3.46 -31.18
C LEU A 38 -15.93 -3.61 -32.38
N GLN A 39 -16.57 -4.77 -32.57
CA GLN A 39 -17.54 -4.99 -33.64
C GLN A 39 -18.76 -4.05 -33.53
N LEU A 40 -19.26 -3.81 -32.34
CA LEU A 40 -20.33 -2.84 -32.09
C LEU A 40 -19.89 -1.42 -32.45
N MET A 41 -18.66 -1.03 -32.09
CA MET A 41 -18.11 0.28 -32.47
C MET A 41 -17.96 0.44 -33.97
N GLU A 42 -17.45 -0.58 -34.68
CA GLU A 42 -17.35 -0.61 -36.14
C GLU A 42 -18.71 -0.44 -36.77
N HIS A 43 -19.70 -1.22 -36.31
CA HIS A 43 -21.06 -1.15 -36.84
C HIS A 43 -21.70 0.23 -36.62
N SER A 44 -21.52 0.84 -35.43
CA SER A 44 -22.02 2.20 -35.18
C SER A 44 -21.39 3.24 -36.13
N LEU A 45 -20.10 3.14 -36.40
CA LEU A 45 -19.42 4.02 -37.36
C LEU A 45 -19.91 3.82 -38.79
N GLU A 46 -20.15 2.57 -39.22
CA GLU A 46 -20.75 2.26 -40.54
C GLU A 46 -22.15 2.82 -40.70
N GLN A 47 -22.92 2.91 -39.60
CA GLN A 47 -24.25 3.54 -39.61
C GLN A 47 -24.19 5.08 -39.59
N GLY A 48 -23.00 5.67 -39.56
CA GLY A 48 -22.79 7.12 -39.50
C GLY A 48 -23.00 7.72 -38.14
N GLU A 49 -22.94 6.92 -37.06
CA GLU A 49 -22.98 7.39 -35.70
C GLU A 49 -21.65 7.98 -35.28
N HIS A 50 -21.68 8.89 -34.28
CA HIS A 50 -20.47 9.47 -33.72
C HIS A 50 -19.98 8.62 -32.56
N LEU A 51 -18.69 8.32 -32.56
CA LEU A 51 -18.03 7.53 -31.50
C LEU A 51 -16.96 8.35 -30.79
N LEU A 52 -17.03 8.44 -29.47
CA LEU A 52 -15.98 9.00 -28.64
C LEU A 52 -15.12 7.87 -28.07
N VAL A 53 -13.86 7.83 -28.47
CA VAL A 53 -12.89 6.82 -28.03
C VAL A 53 -11.83 7.46 -27.16
N TYR A 54 -11.54 6.83 -26.03
CA TYR A 54 -10.36 7.16 -25.21
C TYR A 54 -9.22 6.24 -25.62
N PRO A 55 -8.23 6.70 -26.38
CA PRO A 55 -7.25 5.82 -27.03
C PRO A 55 -6.44 4.98 -26.04
N ALA A 56 -6.13 5.53 -24.86
CA ALA A 56 -5.39 4.82 -23.83
C ALA A 56 -6.21 3.74 -23.10
N GLY A 57 -7.55 3.79 -23.19
CA GLY A 57 -8.46 2.86 -22.51
C GLY A 57 -8.42 2.92 -20.97
N ARG A 58 -7.62 3.80 -20.39
CA ARG A 58 -7.41 3.91 -18.95
C ARG A 58 -7.10 5.33 -18.48
N ILE A 59 -7.34 5.61 -17.22
CA ILE A 59 -6.97 6.89 -16.60
C ILE A 59 -5.48 6.84 -16.23
N TYR A 60 -4.70 7.74 -16.82
CA TYR A 60 -3.26 7.81 -16.63
C TYR A 60 -2.85 8.29 -15.24
N ARG A 61 -1.65 7.84 -14.82
CA ARG A 61 -1.06 8.22 -13.52
C ARG A 61 -0.14 9.44 -13.63
N GLY A 62 0.30 9.76 -14.84
CA GLY A 62 1.22 10.86 -15.16
C GLY A 62 0.52 12.03 -15.86
N PRO A 63 1.25 13.13 -16.10
CA PRO A 63 0.77 14.29 -16.86
C PRO A 63 0.67 14.01 -18.36
N ASN A 64 1.36 13.00 -18.85
CA ASN A 64 1.43 12.63 -20.27
C ASN A 64 0.52 11.45 -20.58
N GLU A 65 -0.08 11.45 -21.75
CA GLU A 65 -0.81 10.31 -22.30
C GLU A 65 0.19 9.33 -22.92
N GLU A 66 0.09 8.05 -22.57
CA GLU A 66 0.90 6.96 -23.14
C GLU A 66 -0.05 5.89 -23.66
N LEU A 67 -0.09 5.67 -24.95
CA LEU A 67 -1.00 4.74 -25.61
C LEU A 67 -0.45 3.32 -25.63
N ARG A 68 0.86 3.18 -25.56
CA ARG A 68 1.57 1.89 -25.57
C ARG A 68 1.06 0.98 -26.72
N GLY A 69 0.68 -0.27 -26.40
CA GLY A 69 0.17 -1.25 -27.34
C GLY A 69 -1.32 -1.15 -27.63
N SER A 70 -2.01 -0.04 -27.29
CA SER A 70 -3.47 0.12 -27.57
C SER A 70 -3.80 -0.11 -29.03
N SER A 71 -4.77 -0.98 -29.30
CA SER A 71 -5.16 -1.39 -30.66
C SER A 71 -6.51 -0.81 -31.12
N ALA A 72 -7.31 -0.28 -30.20
CA ALA A 72 -8.69 0.11 -30.52
C ALA A 72 -8.78 1.14 -31.67
N VAL A 73 -7.95 2.19 -31.63
CA VAL A 73 -7.96 3.21 -32.70
C VAL A 73 -7.45 2.63 -34.02
N ASP A 74 -6.36 1.84 -33.98
CA ASP A 74 -5.81 1.18 -35.16
C ASP A 74 -6.85 0.26 -35.84
N CYS A 75 -7.56 -0.55 -35.05
CA CYS A 75 -8.63 -1.42 -35.58
C CYS A 75 -9.76 -0.61 -36.19
N LEU A 76 -10.28 0.40 -35.50
CA LEU A 76 -11.45 1.18 -35.96
C LEU A 76 -11.15 1.98 -37.23
N VAL A 77 -9.97 2.64 -37.29
CA VAL A 77 -9.59 3.46 -38.48
C VAL A 77 -9.35 2.60 -39.72
N LYS A 78 -8.84 1.36 -39.52
CA LYS A 78 -8.68 0.42 -40.63
C LYS A 78 -9.97 -0.25 -41.06
N ALA A 79 -10.87 -0.54 -40.13
CA ALA A 79 -12.17 -1.14 -40.42
C ALA A 79 -13.11 -0.15 -41.13
N VAL A 80 -13.11 1.13 -40.75
CA VAL A 80 -13.96 2.17 -41.33
C VAL A 80 -13.11 3.34 -41.82
N PRO A 81 -12.43 3.22 -42.99
CA PRO A 81 -11.51 4.24 -43.50
C PRO A 81 -12.18 5.59 -43.83
N GLU A 82 -13.48 5.58 -44.07
CA GLU A 82 -14.29 6.79 -44.41
C GLU A 82 -14.62 7.62 -43.16
N ALA A 83 -14.45 7.08 -41.96
CA ALA A 83 -14.77 7.79 -40.72
C ALA A 83 -13.88 9.03 -40.57
N GLN A 84 -14.48 10.16 -40.28
CA GLN A 84 -13.77 11.41 -39.98
C GLN A 84 -13.12 11.34 -38.60
N VAL A 85 -11.83 11.65 -38.51
CA VAL A 85 -11.09 11.67 -37.23
C VAL A 85 -11.01 13.09 -36.69
N VAL A 86 -11.52 13.29 -35.49
CA VAL A 86 -11.42 14.55 -34.75
C VAL A 86 -10.67 14.27 -33.45
N LEU A 87 -9.53 14.89 -33.26
CA LEU A 87 -8.73 14.78 -32.05
C LEU A 87 -9.26 15.74 -30.99
N VAL A 88 -9.51 15.23 -29.78
CA VAL A 88 -10.04 16.04 -28.68
C VAL A 88 -9.03 16.05 -27.53
N ARG A 89 -8.47 17.21 -27.25
CA ARG A 89 -7.51 17.41 -26.16
C ARG A 89 -8.14 18.24 -25.05
N THR A 90 -8.06 17.74 -23.83
CA THR A 90 -8.53 18.47 -22.63
C THR A 90 -7.34 18.86 -21.76
N SER A 91 -7.18 20.14 -21.50
CA SER A 91 -6.12 20.67 -20.64
C SER A 91 -6.68 21.40 -19.41
N GLY A 92 -5.85 21.54 -18.37
CA GLY A 92 -6.24 22.20 -17.12
C GLY A 92 -6.89 21.30 -16.07
N LEU A 93 -7.04 20.00 -16.32
CA LEU A 93 -7.57 19.04 -15.33
C LEU A 93 -6.49 18.43 -14.44
N TRP A 94 -5.23 18.41 -14.87
CA TRP A 94 -4.14 17.84 -14.11
C TRP A 94 -3.90 18.64 -12.82
N GLY A 95 -3.77 17.97 -11.67
CA GLY A 95 -3.76 18.60 -10.35
C GLY A 95 -5.17 18.83 -9.75
N SER A 96 -6.25 18.47 -10.45
CA SER A 96 -7.58 18.42 -9.83
C SER A 96 -7.70 17.23 -8.87
N ARG A 97 -8.70 17.24 -7.98
CA ARG A 97 -8.97 16.11 -7.08
C ARG A 97 -9.40 14.83 -7.80
N PHE A 98 -9.81 14.94 -9.06
CA PHE A 98 -10.13 13.80 -9.92
C PHE A 98 -8.91 13.27 -10.68
N SER A 99 -7.79 13.98 -10.67
CA SER A 99 -6.53 13.51 -11.27
C SER A 99 -5.68 12.72 -10.26
N ARG A 100 -4.74 11.95 -10.78
CA ARG A 100 -3.74 11.25 -9.95
C ARG A 100 -2.52 12.11 -9.60
N ALA A 101 -2.54 13.40 -9.90
CA ALA A 101 -1.46 14.33 -9.55
C ALA A 101 -1.17 14.43 -8.04
N HIS A 102 -2.06 13.91 -7.20
CA HIS A 102 -1.89 13.81 -5.74
C HIS A 102 -1.32 12.45 -5.29
N GLY A 103 -1.00 11.52 -6.22
CA GLY A 103 -0.45 10.19 -5.95
C GLY A 103 -1.49 9.07 -5.88
N ASP A 104 -2.66 9.32 -5.30
CA ASP A 104 -3.67 8.29 -5.07
C ASP A 104 -4.71 8.15 -6.19
N LYS A 105 -5.32 6.96 -6.30
CA LYS A 105 -6.47 6.75 -7.17
C LYS A 105 -7.67 7.56 -6.65
N PRO A 106 -8.24 8.47 -7.45
CA PRO A 106 -9.36 9.29 -7.02
C PRO A 106 -10.62 8.45 -6.78
N HIS A 107 -11.20 8.55 -5.58
CA HIS A 107 -12.48 7.92 -5.25
C HIS A 107 -13.63 8.86 -5.60
N PHE A 108 -14.26 8.65 -6.75
CA PHE A 108 -15.27 9.53 -7.33
C PHE A 108 -16.34 9.98 -6.33
N PHE A 109 -17.01 9.04 -5.66
CA PHE A 109 -18.10 9.37 -4.73
C PHE A 109 -17.64 10.14 -3.48
N LYS A 110 -16.47 9.78 -2.94
CA LYS A 110 -15.89 10.48 -1.79
C LYS A 110 -15.54 11.93 -2.15
N ILE A 111 -15.01 12.13 -3.35
CA ILE A 111 -14.67 13.46 -3.87
C ILE A 111 -15.94 14.26 -4.15
N LEU A 112 -16.95 13.65 -4.78
CA LEU A 112 -18.23 14.31 -5.07
C LEU A 112 -18.93 14.78 -3.82
N LEU A 113 -19.03 13.96 -2.77
CA LEU A 113 -19.62 14.34 -1.48
C LEU A 113 -18.82 15.47 -0.81
N ALA A 114 -17.48 15.40 -0.85
CA ALA A 114 -16.64 16.46 -0.32
C ALA A 114 -16.79 17.77 -1.10
N MET A 115 -17.01 17.70 -2.41
CA MET A 115 -17.28 18.89 -3.24
C MET A 115 -18.65 19.49 -2.96
N LEU A 116 -19.69 18.68 -2.72
CA LEU A 116 -21.03 19.18 -2.35
C LEU A 116 -20.98 19.98 -1.04
N SER A 117 -20.27 19.50 -0.03
CA SER A 117 -20.09 20.23 1.23
C SER A 117 -19.37 21.56 1.03
N LYS A 118 -18.33 21.58 0.20
CA LYS A 118 -17.59 22.80 -0.14
C LYS A 118 -18.43 23.78 -0.97
N LEU A 119 -19.24 23.28 -1.87
CA LEU A 119 -20.17 24.07 -2.66
C LEU A 119 -21.14 24.85 -1.74
N LEU A 120 -21.70 24.18 -0.72
CA LEU A 120 -22.57 24.82 0.26
C LEU A 120 -21.85 25.88 1.10
N VAL A 121 -20.63 25.57 1.58
CA VAL A 121 -19.83 26.51 2.38
C VAL A 121 -19.41 27.75 1.56
N ASN A 122 -19.19 27.60 0.25
CA ASN A 122 -18.88 28.71 -0.67
C ASN A 122 -20.14 29.43 -1.18
N GLY A 123 -21.33 29.15 -0.65
CA GLY A 123 -22.59 29.77 -1.09
C GLY A 123 -22.92 29.52 -2.56
N VAL A 124 -22.47 28.40 -3.12
CA VAL A 124 -22.67 27.93 -4.51
C VAL A 124 -21.96 28.82 -5.57
N VAL A 125 -22.08 30.14 -5.45
CA VAL A 125 -21.63 31.12 -6.48
C VAL A 125 -20.17 31.51 -6.31
N PHE A 126 -19.64 31.48 -5.10
CA PHE A 126 -18.30 32.00 -4.77
C PHE A 126 -17.18 30.94 -4.82
N MET A 127 -17.46 29.77 -5.39
CA MET A 127 -16.41 28.75 -5.52
C MET A 127 -15.24 29.25 -6.40
N PRO A 128 -13.99 29.02 -5.98
CA PRO A 128 -12.81 29.25 -6.82
C PRO A 128 -12.93 28.50 -8.14
N LYS A 129 -12.59 29.15 -9.24
CA LYS A 129 -12.78 28.62 -10.60
C LYS A 129 -11.50 27.96 -11.09
N ARG A 130 -11.66 26.81 -11.75
CA ARG A 130 -10.60 26.16 -12.54
C ARG A 130 -10.91 26.36 -14.02
N THR A 131 -9.94 26.83 -14.78
CA THR A 131 -10.06 26.91 -16.24
C THR A 131 -9.74 25.55 -16.82
N VAL A 132 -10.65 25.03 -17.62
CA VAL A 132 -10.49 23.79 -18.40
C VAL A 132 -10.68 24.17 -19.86
N THR A 133 -9.72 23.82 -20.70
CA THR A 133 -9.76 24.07 -22.13
C THR A 133 -9.99 22.72 -22.84
N VAL A 134 -10.98 22.67 -23.72
CA VAL A 134 -11.25 21.53 -24.59
C VAL A 134 -11.02 22.00 -26.02
N GLU A 135 -10.09 21.38 -26.69
CA GLU A 135 -9.69 21.69 -28.05
C GLU A 135 -10.14 20.54 -28.97
N PHE A 136 -10.76 20.89 -30.08
CA PHE A 136 -11.17 19.96 -31.12
C PHE A 136 -10.36 20.27 -32.37
N VAL A 137 -9.64 19.30 -32.89
CA VAL A 137 -8.84 19.41 -34.10
C VAL A 137 -9.31 18.37 -35.10
N GLU A 138 -9.86 18.85 -36.22
CA GLU A 138 -10.14 17.97 -37.34
C GLU A 138 -8.81 17.65 -38.02
N ASP A 139 -8.45 16.37 -38.03
CA ASP A 139 -7.14 15.92 -38.45
C ASP A 139 -7.21 15.25 -39.83
N VAL A 140 -6.86 16.02 -40.85
CA VAL A 140 -6.84 15.57 -42.24
C VAL A 140 -5.64 14.68 -42.54
N ASP A 141 -4.54 14.91 -41.82
CA ASP A 141 -3.25 14.23 -42.03
C ASP A 141 -3.08 12.99 -41.13
N PHE A 142 -4.12 12.56 -40.43
CA PHE A 142 -4.07 11.40 -39.54
C PHE A 142 -3.56 10.15 -40.30
N PRO A 143 -2.58 9.40 -39.76
CA PRO A 143 -1.89 8.31 -40.46
C PRO A 143 -2.74 7.01 -40.53
N ARG A 144 -3.86 7.04 -41.23
CA ARG A 144 -4.87 5.94 -41.32
C ARG A 144 -4.29 4.63 -41.81
N GLN A 145 -3.28 4.68 -42.69
CA GLN A 145 -2.64 3.51 -43.32
C GLN A 145 -1.34 3.11 -42.55
N GLY A 146 -1.02 3.84 -41.49
CA GLY A 146 0.16 3.57 -40.67
C GLY A 146 0.07 2.26 -39.90
N SER A 147 1.20 1.81 -39.40
CA SER A 147 1.25 0.75 -38.40
C SER A 147 0.60 1.22 -37.09
N ARG A 148 0.16 0.29 -36.25
CA ARG A 148 -0.36 0.60 -34.91
C ARG A 148 0.59 1.50 -34.13
N GLN A 149 1.89 1.27 -34.25
CA GLN A 149 2.92 2.06 -33.58
C GLN A 149 2.97 3.51 -34.10
N GLU A 150 2.87 3.70 -35.42
CA GLU A 150 2.85 5.04 -36.01
C GLU A 150 1.59 5.81 -35.60
N ILE A 151 0.42 5.17 -35.60
CA ILE A 151 -0.83 5.78 -35.14
C ILE A 151 -0.74 6.19 -33.68
N ASN A 152 -0.28 5.29 -32.80
CA ASN A 152 -0.15 5.57 -31.37
C ASN A 152 0.87 6.68 -31.09
N SER A 153 2.03 6.66 -31.75
CA SER A 153 3.05 7.69 -31.63
C SER A 153 2.56 9.07 -32.09
N TYR A 154 1.77 9.10 -33.15
CA TYR A 154 1.13 10.31 -33.65
C TYR A 154 0.14 10.89 -32.63
N LEU A 155 -0.72 10.08 -32.07
CA LEU A 155 -1.67 10.47 -31.03
C LEU A 155 -0.96 10.94 -29.77
N GLU A 156 0.06 10.23 -29.31
CA GLU A 156 0.86 10.64 -28.15
C GLU A 156 1.55 11.99 -28.37
N THR A 157 2.09 12.23 -29.55
CA THR A 157 2.67 13.52 -29.91
C THR A 157 1.63 14.62 -29.81
N PHE A 158 0.44 14.43 -30.35
CA PHE A 158 -0.66 15.40 -30.28
C PHE A 158 -1.08 15.67 -28.82
N TYR A 159 -1.30 14.63 -28.02
CA TYR A 159 -1.80 14.79 -26.65
C TYR A 159 -0.76 15.40 -25.71
N ASN A 160 0.53 15.16 -25.95
CA ASN A 160 1.63 15.59 -25.10
C ASN A 160 2.33 16.88 -25.57
N ASP A 161 1.96 17.43 -26.73
CA ASP A 161 2.54 18.68 -27.28
C ASP A 161 2.34 19.88 -26.34
N VAL A 162 1.28 19.89 -25.54
CA VAL A 162 1.00 20.93 -24.55
C VAL A 162 1.32 20.41 -23.15
N ALA A 163 2.36 20.94 -22.54
CA ALA A 163 2.71 20.65 -21.16
C ALA A 163 1.53 20.94 -20.21
N GLN A 164 1.18 19.97 -19.39
CA GLN A 164 0.10 20.08 -18.40
C GLN A 164 0.68 20.23 -16.99
N PRO A 165 0.95 21.47 -16.51
CA PRO A 165 1.42 21.66 -15.15
C PRO A 165 0.34 21.22 -14.16
N ALA A 166 0.78 20.52 -13.13
CA ALA A 166 -0.10 20.12 -12.04
C ALA A 166 -0.38 21.33 -11.15
N PHE A 167 -1.62 21.77 -11.08
CA PHE A 167 -1.98 22.86 -10.18
C PHE A 167 -3.27 22.59 -9.43
N THR A 168 -3.37 23.12 -8.21
CA THR A 168 -4.57 23.11 -7.39
C THR A 168 -5.19 24.49 -7.31
N VAL A 169 -6.51 24.54 -7.21
CA VAL A 169 -7.24 25.76 -6.84
C VAL A 169 -7.65 25.68 -5.37
N PRO A 170 -7.73 26.81 -4.65
CA PRO A 170 -8.19 26.82 -3.27
C PRO A 170 -9.58 26.18 -3.09
N ASP A 171 -9.84 25.65 -1.91
CA ASP A 171 -11.12 25.03 -1.60
C ASP A 171 -12.22 26.05 -1.25
N TYR A 172 -11.83 27.23 -0.77
CA TYR A 172 -12.74 28.24 -0.26
C TYR A 172 -12.42 29.62 -0.82
N PHE A 173 -13.45 30.44 -1.11
CA PHE A 173 -13.31 31.75 -1.72
C PHE A 173 -12.44 32.73 -0.91
N TRP A 174 -12.43 32.60 0.43
CA TRP A 174 -11.60 33.46 1.30
C TRP A 174 -10.12 33.12 1.27
N GLN A 175 -9.72 32.02 0.63
CA GLN A 175 -8.31 31.64 0.41
C GLN A 175 -7.73 32.30 -0.84
N GLY A 176 -8.54 33.10 -1.56
CA GLY A 176 -8.16 33.73 -2.82
C GLY A 176 -8.35 32.81 -4.03
N ASN A 177 -8.04 33.33 -5.24
CA ASN A 177 -8.22 32.63 -6.52
C ASN A 177 -6.87 32.18 -7.14
N GLN A 178 -5.76 32.33 -6.41
CA GLN A 178 -4.46 31.94 -6.95
C GLN A 178 -4.30 30.42 -6.96
N SER A 179 -4.07 29.88 -8.14
CA SER A 179 -3.67 28.47 -8.29
C SER A 179 -2.28 28.26 -7.71
N ARG A 180 -2.07 27.09 -7.10
CA ARG A 180 -0.77 26.64 -6.57
C ARG A 180 -0.30 25.46 -7.40
N GLU A 181 0.91 25.55 -7.89
CA GLU A 181 1.54 24.43 -8.57
C GLU A 181 1.84 23.31 -7.56
N LEU A 182 1.52 22.06 -7.94
CA LEU A 182 1.89 20.89 -7.17
C LEU A 182 3.33 20.51 -7.54
N PRO A 183 4.16 20.16 -6.55
CA PRO A 183 5.45 19.56 -6.86
C PRO A 183 5.25 18.33 -7.74
N ALA A 184 6.10 18.15 -8.73
CA ALA A 184 6.10 16.95 -9.55
C ALA A 184 6.24 15.73 -8.63
N LEU A 185 5.33 14.75 -8.78
CA LEU A 185 5.51 13.46 -8.11
C LEU A 185 6.84 12.89 -8.60
N PRO A 186 7.68 12.35 -7.71
CA PRO A 186 8.85 11.62 -8.15
C PRO A 186 8.37 10.51 -9.08
N GLN A 187 8.71 10.63 -10.37
CA GLN A 187 8.54 9.53 -11.30
C GLN A 187 9.38 8.40 -10.74
N ALA A 188 8.80 7.22 -10.61
CA ALA A 188 9.57 6.00 -10.39
C ALA A 188 10.42 5.80 -11.64
N GLN A 189 11.58 6.45 -11.69
CA GLN A 189 12.57 6.20 -12.69
C GLN A 189 13.27 4.91 -12.28
N PHE A 190 12.98 3.83 -12.98
CA PHE A 190 13.91 2.73 -13.09
C PHE A 190 15.11 3.25 -13.89
N ALA A 191 15.97 3.97 -13.25
CA ALA A 191 17.27 4.35 -13.79
C ALA A 191 18.33 3.46 -13.15
N GLY A 192 18.12 2.17 -13.19
CA GLY A 192 19.10 1.17 -12.79
C GLY A 192 19.94 0.79 -14.00
N ASP A 193 21.25 0.92 -13.86
CA ASP A 193 22.20 0.33 -14.79
C ASP A 193 22.10 -1.20 -14.68
N ALA A 194 21.56 -1.86 -15.71
CA ALA A 194 21.44 -3.31 -15.76
C ALA A 194 22.76 -4.00 -16.17
N SER A 195 23.84 -3.28 -16.36
CA SER A 195 25.13 -3.83 -16.79
C SER A 195 25.75 -4.83 -15.79
N HIS A 196 25.41 -4.71 -14.52
CA HIS A 196 25.88 -5.59 -13.43
C HIS A 196 25.09 -6.91 -13.31
N ILE A 197 24.01 -7.08 -14.07
CA ILE A 197 23.18 -8.29 -14.03
C ILE A 197 23.96 -9.51 -14.56
N PRO A 198 23.98 -10.63 -13.82
CA PRO A 198 24.68 -11.84 -14.24
C PRO A 198 24.25 -12.34 -15.62
N ALA A 199 25.20 -12.83 -16.40
CA ALA A 199 24.94 -13.29 -17.76
C ALA A 199 23.85 -14.37 -17.83
N ALA A 200 23.79 -15.29 -16.87
CA ALA A 200 22.78 -16.35 -16.82
C ALA A 200 21.35 -15.77 -16.62
N THR A 201 21.17 -14.78 -15.73
CA THR A 201 19.88 -14.10 -15.53
C THR A 201 19.46 -13.34 -16.79
N ARG A 202 20.41 -12.66 -17.42
CA ARG A 202 20.19 -11.92 -18.66
C ARG A 202 19.73 -12.85 -19.78
N GLU A 203 20.42 -13.99 -19.95
CA GLU A 203 20.13 -14.98 -21.00
C GLU A 203 18.70 -15.53 -20.86
N LEU A 204 18.28 -15.90 -19.64
CA LEU A 204 16.93 -16.40 -19.37
C LEU A 204 15.84 -15.34 -19.68
N VAL A 205 16.04 -14.10 -19.22
CA VAL A 205 15.09 -13.00 -19.47
C VAL A 205 15.00 -12.68 -20.97
N GLU A 206 16.14 -12.59 -21.66
CA GLU A 206 16.17 -12.32 -23.09
C GLU A 206 15.56 -13.46 -23.90
N GLU A 207 15.77 -14.72 -23.52
CA GLU A 207 15.18 -15.89 -24.19
C GLU A 207 13.65 -15.85 -24.08
N LYS A 208 13.10 -15.62 -22.89
CA LYS A 208 11.65 -15.51 -22.71
C LYS A 208 11.06 -14.32 -23.48
N LEU A 209 11.75 -13.19 -23.51
CA LEU A 209 11.32 -12.03 -24.29
C LEU A 209 11.39 -12.29 -25.82
N LYS A 210 12.38 -13.05 -26.30
CA LYS A 210 12.46 -13.49 -27.70
C LYS A 210 11.29 -14.40 -28.08
N ASP A 211 10.93 -15.34 -27.21
CA ASP A 211 9.80 -16.24 -27.42
C ASP A 211 8.48 -15.49 -27.52
N LEU A 212 8.26 -14.51 -26.64
CA LEU A 212 7.02 -13.74 -26.63
C LEU A 212 6.91 -12.70 -27.75
N SER A 213 8.04 -12.09 -28.14
CA SER A 213 8.07 -11.00 -29.13
C SER A 213 8.37 -11.45 -30.56
N GLY A 214 9.00 -12.63 -30.72
CA GLY A 214 9.54 -13.09 -32.01
C GLY A 214 10.80 -12.32 -32.47
N HIS A 215 11.33 -11.42 -31.65
CA HIS A 215 12.54 -10.66 -31.98
C HIS A 215 13.82 -11.46 -31.73
N HIS A 216 14.78 -11.42 -32.66
CA HIS A 216 16.03 -12.15 -32.51
C HIS A 216 17.12 -11.41 -31.70
N LYS A 217 17.01 -10.09 -31.62
CA LYS A 217 17.98 -9.25 -30.86
C LYS A 217 17.24 -8.37 -29.89
N ILE A 218 17.61 -8.49 -28.62
CA ILE A 218 17.06 -7.71 -27.53
C ILE A 218 18.18 -6.84 -26.94
N LYS A 219 17.88 -5.57 -26.65
CA LYS A 219 18.78 -4.63 -25.99
C LYS A 219 18.11 -4.07 -24.74
N ASP A 220 18.90 -3.64 -23.77
CA ASP A 220 18.45 -3.15 -22.47
C ASP A 220 17.53 -1.92 -22.55
N ASP A 221 17.75 -1.07 -23.55
CA ASP A 221 17.00 0.17 -23.77
C ASP A 221 15.66 -0.02 -24.51
N MET A 222 15.43 -1.20 -25.07
CA MET A 222 14.19 -1.52 -25.77
C MET A 222 13.00 -1.52 -24.83
N THR A 223 11.89 -0.95 -25.29
CA THR A 223 10.60 -0.96 -24.59
C THR A 223 9.82 -2.23 -24.93
N LEU A 224 9.12 -2.79 -23.93
CA LEU A 224 8.33 -4.01 -24.10
C LEU A 224 7.19 -3.82 -25.12
N ALA A 225 6.51 -2.69 -25.05
CA ALA A 225 5.33 -2.43 -25.86
C ALA A 225 5.67 -1.96 -27.28
N TYR A 226 6.66 -1.04 -27.43
CA TYR A 226 6.94 -0.43 -28.74
C TYR A 226 7.98 -1.19 -29.52
N ASP A 227 9.13 -1.48 -28.90
CA ASP A 227 10.25 -2.09 -29.62
C ASP A 227 10.09 -3.61 -29.76
N LEU A 228 9.48 -4.27 -28.74
CA LEU A 228 9.23 -5.71 -28.75
C LEU A 228 7.79 -6.06 -29.16
N GLY A 229 6.90 -5.09 -29.29
CA GLY A 229 5.53 -5.30 -29.73
C GLY A 229 4.67 -6.14 -28.78
N LEU A 230 5.06 -6.26 -27.49
CA LEU A 230 4.32 -7.04 -26.51
C LEU A 230 3.04 -6.31 -26.13
N ASP A 231 1.91 -6.96 -26.30
CA ASP A 231 0.64 -6.48 -25.77
C ASP A 231 0.53 -6.71 -24.26
N SER A 232 -0.53 -6.18 -23.66
CA SER A 232 -0.73 -6.30 -22.20
C SER A 232 -0.82 -7.74 -21.70
N LEU A 233 -1.23 -8.67 -22.57
CA LEU A 233 -1.32 -10.09 -22.23
C LEU A 233 0.06 -10.74 -22.23
N ALA A 234 0.87 -10.49 -23.26
CA ALA A 234 2.23 -10.99 -23.35
C ALA A 234 3.11 -10.43 -22.20
N VAL A 235 2.88 -9.16 -21.82
CA VAL A 235 3.55 -8.57 -20.64
C VAL A 235 3.07 -9.24 -19.34
N MET A 236 1.79 -9.60 -19.22
CA MET A 236 1.26 -10.33 -18.06
C MET A 236 1.82 -11.76 -18.01
N GLU A 237 1.89 -12.45 -19.14
CA GLU A 237 2.52 -13.78 -19.22
C GLU A 237 3.99 -13.71 -18.83
N PHE A 238 4.70 -12.70 -19.33
CA PHE A 238 6.09 -12.47 -18.96
C PHE A 238 6.24 -12.20 -17.45
N LEU A 239 5.37 -11.37 -16.87
CA LEU A 239 5.38 -11.07 -15.46
C LEU A 239 5.13 -12.30 -14.59
N THR A 240 4.16 -13.14 -14.97
CA THR A 240 3.87 -14.39 -14.26
C THR A 240 5.09 -15.32 -14.29
N TRP A 241 5.67 -15.50 -15.46
CA TRP A 241 6.90 -16.29 -15.61
C TRP A 241 8.06 -15.71 -14.80
N LEU A 242 8.25 -14.37 -14.81
CA LEU A 242 9.31 -13.70 -14.07
C LEU A 242 9.19 -13.94 -12.56
N ASN A 243 7.96 -13.82 -12.03
CA ASN A 243 7.69 -14.07 -10.62
C ASN A 243 7.93 -15.53 -10.22
N GLU A 244 7.55 -16.49 -11.07
CA GLU A 244 7.76 -17.92 -10.84
C GLU A 244 9.23 -18.31 -10.94
N GLU A 245 9.93 -17.89 -12.01
CA GLU A 245 11.30 -18.28 -12.30
C GLU A 245 12.31 -17.70 -11.28
N PHE A 246 12.13 -16.40 -10.91
CA PHE A 246 13.08 -15.71 -10.04
C PHE A 246 12.56 -15.54 -8.61
N SER A 247 11.38 -16.09 -8.28
CA SER A 247 10.75 -15.96 -6.95
C SER A 247 10.64 -14.49 -6.49
N VAL A 248 10.38 -13.60 -7.43
CA VAL A 248 10.17 -12.17 -7.18
C VAL A 248 8.66 -11.86 -7.18
N ASP A 249 8.28 -10.76 -6.56
CA ASP A 249 6.88 -10.36 -6.45
C ASP A 249 6.69 -8.99 -7.13
N VAL A 250 6.55 -9.01 -8.45
CA VAL A 250 6.29 -7.81 -9.25
C VAL A 250 4.80 -7.65 -9.42
N GLU A 251 4.16 -6.85 -8.58
CA GLU A 251 2.71 -6.62 -8.63
C GLU A 251 2.29 -5.59 -9.71
N ASN A 252 3.22 -4.74 -10.15
CA ASN A 252 2.90 -3.60 -11.01
C ASN A 252 3.41 -3.77 -12.44
N LEU A 253 2.52 -4.11 -13.37
CA LEU A 253 2.83 -4.17 -14.80
C LEU A 253 3.46 -2.87 -15.33
N ASP A 254 3.02 -1.73 -14.81
CA ASP A 254 3.50 -0.41 -15.23
C ASP A 254 4.95 -0.15 -14.84
N ALA A 255 5.53 -1.00 -13.98
CA ALA A 255 6.92 -0.94 -13.60
C ALA A 255 7.86 -1.53 -14.66
N LEU A 256 7.38 -2.46 -15.48
CA LEU A 256 8.16 -3.12 -16.52
C LEU A 256 7.95 -2.42 -17.87
N GLN A 257 8.68 -1.38 -18.14
CA GLN A 257 8.58 -0.65 -19.40
C GLN A 257 9.65 -1.04 -20.40
N ARG A 258 10.85 -1.32 -19.91
CA ARG A 258 12.03 -1.66 -20.72
C ARG A 258 12.61 -3.02 -20.34
N VAL A 259 13.44 -3.54 -21.21
CA VAL A 259 14.19 -4.77 -20.95
C VAL A 259 15.09 -4.62 -19.72
N SER A 260 15.72 -3.46 -19.52
CA SER A 260 16.48 -3.15 -18.31
C SER A 260 15.65 -3.29 -17.03
N ASP A 261 14.38 -2.88 -17.06
CA ASP A 261 13.51 -3.00 -15.91
C ASP A 261 13.20 -4.47 -15.60
N CYS A 262 13.02 -5.30 -16.62
CA CYS A 262 12.83 -6.74 -16.49
C CYS A 262 14.06 -7.43 -15.88
N LEU A 263 15.25 -7.03 -16.32
CA LEU A 263 16.50 -7.56 -15.80
C LEU A 263 16.72 -7.20 -14.33
N LEU A 264 16.43 -5.96 -13.95
CA LEU A 264 16.50 -5.52 -12.55
C LEU A 264 15.45 -6.23 -11.70
N ALA A 265 14.23 -6.36 -12.23
CA ALA A 265 13.13 -7.06 -11.56
C ALA A 265 13.47 -8.54 -11.31
N ALA A 266 14.11 -9.23 -12.25
CA ALA A 266 14.56 -10.61 -12.09
C ALA A 266 15.56 -10.80 -10.93
N ARG A 267 16.23 -9.73 -10.51
CA ARG A 267 17.12 -9.71 -9.34
C ARG A 267 16.43 -9.22 -8.06
N GLY A 268 15.15 -8.88 -8.11
CA GLY A 268 14.47 -8.17 -7.03
C GLY A 268 14.96 -6.73 -6.84
N GLU A 269 15.76 -6.22 -7.80
CA GLU A 269 16.25 -4.85 -7.83
C GLU A 269 15.28 -4.01 -8.67
N GLY A 270 15.15 -2.73 -8.38
CA GLY A 270 14.26 -1.87 -9.16
C GLY A 270 12.77 -2.18 -8.99
N LEU A 271 12.39 -3.13 -8.16
CA LEU A 271 11.02 -3.30 -7.66
C LEU A 271 10.71 -2.15 -6.70
N GLY A 272 10.95 -0.93 -7.17
CA GLY A 272 10.41 0.23 -6.53
C GLY A 272 8.90 0.10 -6.62
N PHE A 273 8.27 -0.52 -5.61
CA PHE A 273 6.96 -0.04 -5.20
C PHE A 273 7.06 1.48 -5.34
N ALA A 274 6.09 2.13 -5.95
CA ALA A 274 5.91 3.55 -5.72
C ALA A 274 5.83 3.64 -4.19
N ALA A 275 6.99 3.85 -3.57
CA ALA A 275 7.13 3.87 -2.13
C ALA A 275 6.13 4.94 -1.74
N GLU A 276 5.11 4.54 -0.97
CA GLU A 276 4.22 5.54 -0.37
C GLU A 276 5.16 6.63 0.11
N PRO A 277 4.93 7.90 -0.27
CA PRO A 277 5.87 8.97 0.05
C PRO A 277 6.18 8.84 1.52
N LEU A 278 7.44 8.54 1.82
CA LEU A 278 7.90 8.29 3.18
C LEU A 278 7.35 9.42 4.04
N LYS A 279 6.54 9.10 5.04
CA LYS A 279 6.04 10.11 5.95
C LYS A 279 7.26 10.84 6.51
N PRO A 280 7.28 12.17 6.49
CA PRO A 280 8.42 12.91 7.00
C PRO A 280 8.72 12.45 8.43
N VAL A 281 9.97 12.11 8.67
CA VAL A 281 10.42 11.71 10.00
C VAL A 281 10.34 12.95 10.89
N ALA A 282 9.61 12.86 12.00
CA ALA A 282 9.50 13.99 12.91
C ALA A 282 10.89 14.38 13.48
N ASP A 283 11.15 15.67 13.60
CA ASP A 283 12.44 16.20 14.07
C ASP A 283 12.90 15.55 15.38
N GLY A 284 11.98 15.29 16.30
CA GLY A 284 12.27 14.62 17.57
C GLY A 284 12.85 13.19 17.45
N TRP A 285 12.80 12.55 16.26
CA TRP A 285 13.51 11.30 16.02
C TRP A 285 15.02 11.48 16.01
N PHE A 286 15.51 12.63 15.56
CA PHE A 286 16.92 12.97 15.44
C PHE A 286 17.49 13.66 16.67
N ASP A 287 16.65 13.99 17.67
CA ASP A 287 17.11 14.61 18.91
C ASP A 287 18.28 13.82 19.50
N GLN A 288 19.34 14.54 19.79
CA GLN A 288 20.51 13.96 20.46
C GLN A 288 20.14 13.56 21.90
N ARG A 289 20.54 12.37 22.28
CA ARG A 289 20.43 11.88 23.66
C ARG A 289 21.82 11.69 24.24
N SER A 290 21.86 11.54 25.56
CA SER A 290 23.08 11.28 26.30
C SER A 290 23.71 9.94 25.87
N ASP A 291 25.04 9.92 25.80
CA ASP A 291 25.83 8.68 25.61
C ASP A 291 25.98 7.86 26.92
N LYS A 292 25.15 8.16 27.89
CA LYS A 292 25.13 7.43 29.15
C LYS A 292 24.68 5.99 28.91
N THR A 293 25.42 5.04 29.47
CA THR A 293 25.05 3.62 29.47
C THR A 293 23.77 3.42 30.27
N LEU A 294 22.85 2.68 29.72
CA LEU A 294 21.60 2.31 30.35
C LEU A 294 21.86 1.25 31.42
N ALA A 295 21.30 1.48 32.61
CA ALA A 295 21.27 0.49 33.65
C ALA A 295 19.89 -0.14 33.75
N PHE A 296 19.85 -1.46 33.90
CA PHE A 296 18.60 -2.17 34.12
C PHE A 296 18.02 -1.81 35.49
N ARG A 297 16.73 -1.43 35.48
CA ARG A 297 15.98 -1.14 36.70
C ARG A 297 15.19 -2.36 37.13
N GLN A 298 15.27 -2.76 38.38
CA GLN A 298 14.42 -3.80 38.96
C GLN A 298 12.95 -3.34 39.00
N ALA A 299 12.04 -4.22 38.61
CA ALA A 299 10.60 -3.99 38.63
C ALA A 299 9.83 -5.30 38.83
N GLY A 300 8.61 -5.23 39.32
CA GLY A 300 7.74 -6.38 39.49
C GLY A 300 7.21 -6.95 38.17
N ASN A 301 7.02 -6.10 37.17
CA ASN A 301 6.58 -6.50 35.84
C ASN A 301 7.05 -5.51 34.76
N LEU A 302 6.92 -5.91 33.48
CA LEU A 302 7.34 -5.12 32.32
C LEU A 302 6.59 -3.79 32.21
N ALA A 303 5.29 -3.78 32.57
CA ALA A 303 4.48 -2.57 32.48
C ALA A 303 4.92 -1.47 33.42
N GLU A 304 5.49 -1.82 34.57
CA GLU A 304 6.07 -0.85 35.50
C GLU A 304 7.26 -0.11 34.89
N LEU A 305 8.15 -0.82 34.20
CA LEU A 305 9.27 -0.21 33.49
C LEU A 305 8.80 0.68 32.35
N ILE A 306 7.85 0.20 31.55
CA ILE A 306 7.30 0.93 30.41
C ILE A 306 6.63 2.23 30.89
N LEU A 307 5.79 2.15 31.92
CA LEU A 307 5.15 3.34 32.47
C LEU A 307 6.17 4.29 33.15
N TYR A 308 7.22 3.75 33.73
CA TYR A 308 8.30 4.59 34.28
C TYR A 308 8.97 5.40 33.15
N GLN A 309 9.37 4.76 32.05
CA GLN A 309 9.98 5.46 30.92
C GLN A 309 9.03 6.51 30.33
N ALA A 310 7.75 6.12 30.09
CA ALA A 310 6.75 7.01 29.57
C ALA A 310 6.46 8.23 30.47
N LYS A 311 6.49 8.06 31.79
CA LYS A 311 6.31 9.16 32.74
C LYS A 311 7.51 10.11 32.77
N THR A 312 8.71 9.58 32.61
CA THR A 312 9.95 10.37 32.65
C THR A 312 10.03 11.30 31.43
N ASN A 313 9.66 10.79 30.23
CA ASN A 313 9.79 11.54 29.00
C ASN A 313 8.55 11.32 28.08
N PRO A 314 7.36 11.81 28.44
CA PRO A 314 6.11 11.46 27.76
C PRO A 314 6.03 11.89 26.29
N ASP A 315 6.70 12.96 25.94
CA ASP A 315 6.68 13.54 24.59
C ASP A 315 7.89 13.12 23.74
N GLN A 316 8.75 12.24 24.28
CA GLN A 316 9.87 11.66 23.57
C GLN A 316 9.39 10.67 22.51
N VAL A 317 9.91 10.77 21.27
CA VAL A 317 9.70 9.78 20.22
C VAL A 317 10.36 8.47 20.62
N ILE A 318 9.61 7.37 20.57
CA ILE A 318 10.06 6.06 21.02
C ILE A 318 10.00 5.00 19.93
N VAL A 319 8.99 5.01 19.08
CA VAL A 319 8.82 4.03 18.00
C VAL A 319 8.50 4.73 16.69
N ALA A 320 8.91 4.13 15.58
CA ALA A 320 8.62 4.58 14.24
C ALA A 320 8.47 3.41 13.28
N ASP A 321 7.62 3.54 12.27
CA ASP A 321 7.59 2.72 11.06
C ASP A 321 7.10 3.54 9.86
N GLN A 322 7.17 2.94 8.67
CA GLN A 322 6.79 3.62 7.44
C GLN A 322 5.29 3.96 7.40
N GLN A 323 4.43 3.09 7.92
CA GLN A 323 2.97 3.26 7.87
C GLN A 323 2.44 4.14 9.00
N GLY A 324 2.86 3.86 10.24
CA GLY A 324 2.45 4.57 11.44
C GLY A 324 3.15 5.92 11.62
N GLY A 325 4.30 6.13 10.99
CA GLY A 325 5.19 7.25 11.26
C GLY A 325 5.79 7.18 12.66
N THR A 326 6.33 8.28 13.16
CA THR A 326 6.90 8.37 14.51
C THR A 326 5.80 8.49 15.57
N LYS A 327 6.01 7.85 16.74
CA LYS A 327 5.12 7.99 17.89
C LYS A 327 5.92 8.33 19.15
N THR A 328 5.41 9.31 19.88
CA THR A 328 5.89 9.58 21.24
C THR A 328 5.26 8.58 22.21
N TRP A 329 5.81 8.49 23.43
CA TRP A 329 5.21 7.70 24.50
C TRP A 329 3.73 8.04 24.71
N ARG A 330 3.41 9.33 24.80
CA ARG A 330 2.04 9.81 24.96
C ARG A 330 1.14 9.34 23.84
N GLN A 331 1.59 9.44 22.59
CA GLN A 331 0.82 8.99 21.43
C GLN A 331 0.61 7.47 21.40
N LEU A 332 1.67 6.70 21.72
CA LEU A 332 1.60 5.25 21.79
C LEU A 332 0.61 4.79 22.86
N LEU A 333 0.72 5.34 24.08
CA LEU A 333 -0.18 5.00 25.19
C LEU A 333 -1.60 5.56 25.01
N THR A 334 -1.79 6.64 24.26
CA THR A 334 -3.12 7.09 23.83
C THR A 334 -3.78 6.03 22.94
N GLY A 335 -3.03 5.44 22.02
CA GLY A 335 -3.52 4.32 21.19
C GLY A 335 -3.90 3.09 22.05
N VAL A 336 -3.08 2.76 23.05
CA VAL A 336 -3.40 1.70 24.02
C VAL A 336 -4.72 1.99 24.73
N LEU A 337 -4.91 3.21 25.24
CA LEU A 337 -6.14 3.62 25.94
C LEU A 337 -7.38 3.66 25.03
N ALA A 338 -7.18 3.82 23.73
CA ALA A 338 -8.28 3.74 22.75
C ALA A 338 -8.73 2.30 22.49
N LEU A 339 -7.80 1.34 22.44
CA LEU A 339 -8.10 -0.07 22.19
C LEU A 339 -8.49 -0.83 23.46
N GLN A 340 -7.96 -0.47 24.61
CA GLN A 340 -8.16 -1.18 25.89
C GLN A 340 -9.64 -1.45 26.23
N PRO A 341 -10.60 -0.51 26.08
CA PRO A 341 -11.99 -0.81 26.38
C PRO A 341 -12.55 -1.95 25.51
N LEU A 342 -12.24 -1.94 24.21
CA LEU A 342 -12.69 -2.98 23.27
C LEU A 342 -12.11 -4.34 23.61
N LEU A 343 -10.85 -4.39 24.03
CA LEU A 343 -10.18 -5.64 24.41
C LEU A 343 -10.64 -6.16 25.76
N LYS A 344 -11.03 -5.30 26.69
CA LYS A 344 -11.59 -5.72 28.01
C LYS A 344 -12.99 -6.33 27.88
N GLU A 345 -13.77 -6.01 26.88
CA GLU A 345 -15.07 -6.62 26.60
C GLU A 345 -14.96 -8.05 26.08
N ILE A 346 -13.79 -8.46 25.60
CA ILE A 346 -13.52 -9.84 25.20
C ILE A 346 -13.49 -10.73 26.46
N GLU A 347 -14.30 -11.78 26.52
CA GLU A 347 -14.38 -12.65 27.70
C GLU A 347 -13.13 -13.53 27.88
N GLU A 348 -12.47 -13.90 26.80
CA GLU A 348 -11.29 -14.78 26.80
C GLU A 348 -10.09 -14.13 27.52
N ASP A 349 -9.34 -14.97 28.26
CA ASP A 349 -8.10 -14.53 28.94
C ASP A 349 -6.94 -14.25 27.98
N SER A 350 -7.04 -14.73 26.75
CA SER A 350 -5.99 -14.66 25.74
C SER A 350 -6.48 -13.95 24.49
N ILE A 351 -5.60 -13.16 23.87
CA ILE A 351 -5.83 -12.53 22.57
C ILE A 351 -4.59 -12.80 21.70
N ALA A 352 -4.81 -13.34 20.51
CA ALA A 352 -3.73 -13.57 19.58
C ALA A 352 -3.37 -12.27 18.82
N ILE A 353 -2.09 -12.14 18.48
CA ILE A 353 -1.57 -11.02 17.70
C ILE A 353 -0.84 -11.59 16.48
N MET A 354 -1.33 -11.26 15.31
CA MET A 354 -0.77 -11.63 14.02
C MET A 354 -0.43 -10.35 13.25
N LEU A 355 0.73 -9.78 13.53
CA LEU A 355 1.21 -8.55 12.93
C LEU A 355 2.73 -8.62 12.69
N PRO A 356 3.22 -8.05 11.57
CA PRO A 356 4.65 -7.94 11.35
C PRO A 356 5.29 -6.96 12.33
N SER A 357 6.62 -6.91 12.34
CA SER A 357 7.38 -5.96 13.14
C SER A 357 6.99 -4.53 12.78
N SER A 358 6.23 -3.86 13.65
CA SER A 358 5.61 -2.56 13.36
C SER A 358 5.21 -1.82 14.65
N VAL A 359 4.95 -0.54 14.51
CA VAL A 359 4.32 0.27 15.57
C VAL A 359 2.97 -0.32 15.99
N ALA A 360 2.22 -0.88 15.04
CA ALA A 360 0.94 -1.54 15.30
C ALA A 360 1.10 -2.79 16.18
N ALA A 361 2.11 -3.64 15.92
CA ALA A 361 2.41 -4.81 16.73
C ALA A 361 2.78 -4.42 18.19
N CYS A 362 3.60 -3.39 18.31
CA CYS A 362 3.99 -2.81 19.61
C CYS A 362 2.76 -2.31 20.38
N LEU A 363 1.90 -1.54 19.71
CA LEU A 363 0.66 -1.00 20.28
C LEU A 363 -0.30 -2.11 20.71
N CYS A 364 -0.50 -3.13 19.87
CA CYS A 364 -1.39 -4.26 20.18
C CYS A 364 -0.88 -5.07 21.35
N TRP A 365 0.41 -5.37 21.39
CA TRP A 365 0.99 -6.09 22.53
C TRP A 365 0.77 -5.31 23.85
N LEU A 366 1.05 -4.02 23.86
CA LEU A 366 0.80 -3.15 25.02
C LEU A 366 -0.69 -3.11 25.38
N ALA A 367 -1.58 -3.00 24.39
CA ALA A 367 -3.03 -2.93 24.63
C ALA A 367 -3.55 -4.22 25.26
N VAL A 368 -3.09 -5.39 24.80
CA VAL A 368 -3.46 -6.68 25.38
C VAL A 368 -2.93 -6.81 26.80
N VAL A 369 -1.65 -6.47 27.04
CA VAL A 369 -1.05 -6.50 28.39
C VAL A 369 -1.80 -5.59 29.35
N PHE A 370 -2.03 -4.31 28.99
CA PHE A 370 -2.76 -3.38 29.85
C PHE A 370 -4.26 -3.66 29.97
N SER A 371 -4.80 -4.57 29.17
CA SER A 371 -6.17 -5.08 29.33
C SER A 371 -6.25 -6.23 30.33
N GLY A 372 -5.13 -6.66 30.92
CA GLY A 372 -5.04 -7.78 31.84
C GLY A 372 -5.17 -9.14 31.14
N LYS A 373 -4.89 -9.19 29.85
CA LYS A 373 -5.01 -10.40 29.04
C LYS A 373 -3.65 -10.92 28.59
N ARG A 374 -3.61 -12.19 28.22
CA ARG A 374 -2.42 -12.91 27.79
C ARG A 374 -2.19 -12.73 26.29
N PRO A 375 -1.11 -12.07 25.84
CA PRO A 375 -0.80 -11.96 24.42
C PRO A 375 -0.27 -13.27 23.86
N VAL A 376 -0.85 -13.75 22.75
CA VAL A 376 -0.43 -14.94 22.01
C VAL A 376 0.14 -14.49 20.66
N LEU A 377 1.44 -14.66 20.45
CA LEU A 377 2.13 -14.22 19.23
C LEU A 377 2.01 -15.29 18.15
N LEU A 378 1.14 -15.10 17.18
CA LEU A 378 0.80 -16.08 16.16
C LEU A 378 1.80 -16.03 14.99
N ASN A 379 2.41 -17.17 14.69
CA ASN A 379 3.28 -17.31 13.53
C ASN A 379 2.48 -17.68 12.29
N TRP A 380 2.33 -16.74 11.36
CA TRP A 380 1.59 -16.93 10.10
C TRP A 380 2.42 -17.55 8.98
N THR A 381 3.75 -17.66 9.14
CA THR A 381 4.62 -18.22 8.09
C THR A 381 4.54 -19.75 8.03
N THR A 382 3.90 -20.38 9.00
CA THR A 382 3.78 -21.83 9.13
C THR A 382 2.51 -22.42 8.52
N GLY A 383 1.63 -21.56 7.99
CA GLY A 383 0.37 -21.95 7.35
C GLY A 383 -0.80 -22.19 8.32
N GLU A 384 -2.00 -22.41 7.73
CA GLU A 384 -3.28 -22.45 8.46
C GLU A 384 -3.37 -23.56 9.52
N ARG A 385 -2.82 -24.75 9.23
CA ARG A 385 -2.84 -25.89 10.15
C ARG A 385 -2.12 -25.58 11.48
N TYR A 386 -0.98 -24.92 11.39
CA TYR A 386 -0.19 -24.56 12.58
C TYR A 386 -0.82 -23.40 13.34
N MET A 387 -1.40 -22.43 12.64
CA MET A 387 -2.15 -21.35 13.26
C MET A 387 -3.37 -21.87 14.03
N ALA A 388 -4.16 -22.75 13.43
CA ALA A 388 -5.31 -23.38 14.08
C ALA A 388 -4.90 -24.16 15.34
N HIS A 389 -3.82 -24.94 15.26
CA HIS A 389 -3.28 -25.66 16.41
C HIS A 389 -2.81 -24.72 17.53
N ALA A 390 -2.13 -23.63 17.20
CA ALA A 390 -1.66 -22.64 18.19
C ALA A 390 -2.82 -21.97 18.92
N LEU A 391 -3.88 -21.60 18.21
CA LEU A 391 -5.10 -21.03 18.79
C LEU A 391 -5.83 -22.02 19.67
N GLN A 392 -5.94 -23.28 19.24
CA GLN A 392 -6.55 -24.36 20.04
C GLN A 392 -5.78 -24.60 21.35
N GLN A 393 -4.44 -24.67 21.31
CA GLN A 393 -3.60 -24.86 22.50
C GLN A 393 -3.75 -23.77 23.55
N THR A 394 -4.03 -22.55 23.10
CA THR A 394 -4.14 -21.37 23.96
C THR A 394 -5.57 -21.00 24.30
N ALA A 395 -6.54 -21.78 23.82
CA ALA A 395 -7.98 -21.51 23.93
C ALA A 395 -8.33 -20.08 23.50
N THR A 396 -7.78 -19.66 22.36
CA THR A 396 -7.90 -18.30 21.83
C THR A 396 -8.66 -18.37 20.52
N THR A 397 -9.73 -17.59 20.39
CA THR A 397 -10.49 -17.50 19.13
C THR A 397 -10.35 -16.14 18.47
N ARG A 398 -9.85 -15.12 19.17
CA ARG A 398 -9.73 -13.75 18.64
C ARG A 398 -8.31 -13.37 18.29
N VAL A 399 -8.12 -12.88 17.06
CA VAL A 399 -6.81 -12.54 16.49
C VAL A 399 -6.77 -11.09 16.04
N LEU A 400 -5.96 -10.28 16.71
CA LEU A 400 -5.64 -8.92 16.27
C LEU A 400 -4.70 -8.97 15.06
N THR A 401 -5.10 -8.33 13.97
CA THR A 401 -4.35 -8.35 12.72
C THR A 401 -4.58 -7.06 11.91
N SER A 402 -4.02 -6.95 10.73
CA SER A 402 -4.34 -5.92 9.74
C SER A 402 -5.01 -6.53 8.51
N ALA A 403 -5.92 -5.79 7.89
CA ALA A 403 -6.58 -6.23 6.66
C ALA A 403 -5.56 -6.50 5.55
N MET A 404 -4.50 -5.68 5.47
CA MET A 404 -3.40 -5.84 4.51
C MET A 404 -2.66 -7.17 4.69
N LEU A 405 -2.35 -7.58 5.94
CA LEU A 405 -1.65 -8.85 6.17
C LEU A 405 -2.53 -10.04 5.79
N VAL A 406 -3.81 -10.01 6.15
CA VAL A 406 -4.76 -11.07 5.78
C VAL A 406 -4.84 -11.22 4.27
N GLU A 407 -4.92 -10.10 3.53
CA GLU A 407 -4.96 -10.12 2.07
C GLU A 407 -3.66 -10.68 1.47
N LYS A 408 -2.49 -10.25 1.98
CA LYS A 408 -1.19 -10.80 1.55
C LYS A 408 -1.08 -12.31 1.79
N LEU A 409 -1.62 -12.81 2.89
CA LEU A 409 -1.63 -14.25 3.18
C LEU A 409 -2.52 -15.02 2.20
N ARG A 410 -3.69 -14.49 1.88
CA ARG A 410 -4.58 -15.07 0.85
C ARG A 410 -3.92 -15.12 -0.52
N MET A 411 -3.23 -14.04 -0.93
CA MET A 411 -2.47 -14.01 -2.18
C MET A 411 -1.34 -15.06 -2.22
N ARG A 412 -0.76 -15.39 -1.07
CA ARG A 412 0.26 -16.45 -0.93
C ARG A 412 -0.31 -17.86 -0.76
N GLY A 413 -1.61 -18.03 -0.93
CA GLY A 413 -2.27 -19.32 -0.85
C GLY A 413 -2.53 -19.82 0.58
N VAL A 414 -2.36 -18.98 1.61
CA VAL A 414 -2.73 -19.30 2.98
C VAL A 414 -4.21 -18.97 3.19
N ASP A 415 -5.03 -19.99 3.33
CA ASP A 415 -6.47 -19.84 3.52
C ASP A 415 -6.81 -19.57 5.00
N VAL A 416 -6.78 -18.29 5.35
CA VAL A 416 -7.07 -17.84 6.72
C VAL A 416 -8.51 -18.17 7.15
N ASP A 417 -9.43 -18.35 6.20
CA ASP A 417 -10.84 -18.65 6.49
C ASP A 417 -11.03 -20.11 6.96
N LYS A 418 -10.02 -20.99 6.77
CA LYS A 418 -9.96 -22.33 7.34
C LYS A 418 -9.56 -22.37 8.82
N VAL A 419 -9.07 -21.25 9.33
CA VAL A 419 -8.72 -21.15 10.75
C VAL A 419 -9.95 -20.65 11.49
N ASP A 420 -10.45 -21.45 12.43
CA ASP A 420 -11.61 -21.10 13.27
C ASP A 420 -11.23 -19.98 14.26
N ALA A 421 -11.30 -18.74 13.77
CA ALA A 421 -10.93 -17.55 14.53
C ALA A 421 -11.70 -16.32 14.08
N GLU A 422 -11.94 -15.41 15.01
CA GLU A 422 -12.47 -14.08 14.73
C GLU A 422 -11.30 -13.11 14.44
N TRP A 423 -11.17 -12.72 13.18
CA TRP A 423 -10.10 -11.82 12.71
C TRP A 423 -10.46 -10.37 12.99
N LEU A 424 -9.87 -9.79 14.02
CA LEU A 424 -10.08 -8.42 14.44
C LEU A 424 -9.08 -7.51 13.72
N SER A 425 -9.44 -6.96 12.56
CA SER A 425 -8.55 -6.02 11.88
C SER A 425 -8.53 -4.68 12.61
N LEU A 426 -7.33 -4.12 12.77
CA LEU A 426 -7.12 -2.84 13.45
C LEU A 426 -7.87 -1.71 12.75
N GLU A 427 -7.98 -1.76 11.43
CA GLU A 427 -8.70 -0.77 10.62
C GLU A 427 -10.20 -0.76 11.00
N LYS A 428 -10.80 -1.95 11.22
CA LYS A 428 -12.19 -2.08 11.67
C LYS A 428 -12.35 -1.59 13.11
N LEU A 429 -11.46 -2.01 14.03
CA LEU A 429 -11.50 -1.59 15.43
C LEU A 429 -11.39 -0.07 15.58
N VAL A 430 -10.44 0.56 14.88
CA VAL A 430 -10.28 2.01 14.87
C VAL A 430 -11.46 2.72 14.19
N GLY A 431 -12.07 2.09 13.19
CA GLY A 431 -13.27 2.57 12.51
C GLY A 431 -14.52 2.55 13.39
N GLN A 432 -14.63 1.61 14.31
CA GLN A 432 -15.73 1.50 15.29
C GLN A 432 -15.66 2.57 16.40
N LEU A 433 -14.46 3.12 16.66
CA LEU A 433 -14.31 4.17 17.66
C LEU A 433 -15.04 5.44 17.23
N SER A 434 -16.02 5.85 18.02
CA SER A 434 -16.73 7.11 17.82
C SER A 434 -15.78 8.31 18.02
N LEU A 435 -16.17 9.48 17.52
CA LEU A 435 -15.41 10.72 17.78
C LEU A 435 -15.26 10.98 19.30
N VAL A 436 -16.29 10.64 20.08
CA VAL A 436 -16.27 10.78 21.53
C VAL A 436 -15.22 9.87 22.16
N ASP A 437 -15.09 8.63 21.70
CA ASP A 437 -14.09 7.69 22.20
C ASP A 437 -12.67 8.13 21.86
N LYS A 438 -12.46 8.65 20.66
CA LYS A 438 -11.18 9.23 20.24
C LYS A 438 -10.80 10.45 21.09
N ILE A 439 -11.75 11.32 21.38
CA ILE A 439 -11.53 12.48 22.26
C ILE A 439 -11.24 12.01 23.70
N LYS A 440 -12.05 11.07 24.23
CA LYS A 440 -11.79 10.47 25.56
C LYS A 440 -10.40 9.85 25.67
N ALA A 441 -10.00 9.07 24.65
CA ALA A 441 -8.67 8.47 24.61
C ALA A 441 -7.58 9.54 24.58
N ARG A 442 -7.76 10.63 23.83
CA ARG A 442 -6.81 11.74 23.76
C ARG A 442 -6.67 12.46 25.09
N ILE A 443 -7.79 12.71 25.82
CA ILE A 443 -7.79 13.31 27.15
C ILE A 443 -7.11 12.37 28.14
N LYS A 444 -7.49 11.10 28.18
CA LYS A 444 -6.86 10.08 29.03
C LYS A 444 -5.37 9.94 28.77
N GLY A 445 -4.95 10.07 27.51
CA GLY A 445 -3.55 10.01 27.08
C GLY A 445 -2.68 11.13 27.69
N GLN A 446 -3.25 12.29 28.04
CA GLN A 446 -2.53 13.33 28.78
C GLN A 446 -2.18 12.88 30.20
N PHE A 447 -3.02 12.01 30.78
CA PHE A 447 -2.92 11.51 32.14
C PHE A 447 -2.83 9.98 32.17
N PHE A 448 -2.16 9.37 31.17
CA PHE A 448 -2.12 7.92 30.96
C PHE A 448 -1.78 7.13 32.23
N SER A 449 -0.93 7.68 33.08
CA SER A 449 -0.49 7.04 34.32
C SER A 449 -1.58 6.86 35.38
N PHE A 450 -2.72 7.56 35.26
CA PHE A 450 -3.88 7.36 36.13
C PHE A 450 -4.81 6.28 35.58
N PHE A 451 -4.80 6.04 34.29
CA PHE A 451 -5.72 5.14 33.61
C PHE A 451 -5.13 3.79 33.26
N LEU A 452 -3.79 3.67 33.16
CA LEU A 452 -3.09 2.41 32.96
C LEU A 452 -2.58 1.87 34.30
N SER A 453 -3.15 0.73 34.71
CA SER A 453 -2.77 0.05 35.97
C SER A 453 -1.75 -1.04 35.69
N THR A 454 -0.75 -1.17 36.60
CA THR A 454 0.20 -2.29 36.59
C THR A 454 -0.22 -3.43 37.52
N LYS A 455 -1.36 -3.29 38.22
CA LYS A 455 -1.85 -4.27 39.20
C LYS A 455 -2.75 -5.35 38.62
N GLU A 456 -3.42 -5.04 37.50
CA GLU A 456 -4.37 -5.93 36.84
C GLU A 456 -3.76 -6.54 35.57
N ILE A 457 -2.50 -6.89 35.62
CA ILE A 457 -1.77 -7.45 34.48
C ILE A 457 -1.69 -8.96 34.64
N HIS A 458 -1.92 -9.70 33.56
CA HIS A 458 -1.78 -11.15 33.55
C HIS A 458 -0.32 -11.54 33.81
N ASP A 459 -0.05 -12.61 34.59
CA ASP A 459 1.30 -13.07 34.92
C ASP A 459 2.13 -13.45 33.69
N THR A 460 1.49 -13.94 32.65
CA THR A 460 2.11 -14.25 31.35
C THR A 460 2.20 -13.00 30.48
N ALA A 461 3.41 -12.58 30.17
CA ALA A 461 3.69 -11.42 29.32
C ALA A 461 3.56 -11.73 27.83
N ALA A 462 3.77 -12.98 27.44
CA ALA A 462 3.60 -13.44 26.06
C ALA A 462 3.53 -14.97 25.99
N VAL A 463 2.84 -15.49 24.98
CA VAL A 463 2.93 -16.89 24.59
C VAL A 463 3.57 -16.98 23.21
N LEU A 464 4.67 -17.71 23.11
CA LEU A 464 5.36 -18.03 21.87
C LEU A 464 5.21 -19.50 21.53
N PHE A 465 5.61 -19.89 20.33
CA PHE A 465 5.56 -21.28 19.89
C PHE A 465 6.93 -21.76 19.45
N THR A 466 7.25 -23.01 19.75
CA THR A 466 8.49 -23.62 19.30
C THR A 466 8.44 -23.89 17.81
N SER A 467 9.56 -23.71 17.11
CA SER A 467 9.74 -24.06 15.70
C SER A 467 10.05 -25.56 15.54
N GLY A 468 9.12 -26.46 15.92
CA GLY A 468 9.35 -27.90 15.81
C GLY A 468 9.43 -28.33 14.34
N SER A 469 10.55 -28.91 13.91
CA SER A 469 10.75 -29.39 12.53
C SER A 469 9.98 -30.67 12.20
N GLU A 470 9.55 -31.44 13.20
CA GLU A 470 8.91 -32.76 13.00
C GLU A 470 7.58 -32.95 13.75
N ALA A 471 7.19 -32.01 14.61
CA ALA A 471 5.97 -32.08 15.41
C ALA A 471 5.24 -30.72 15.41
N LEU A 472 3.94 -30.78 15.79
CA LEU A 472 3.15 -29.57 16.00
C LEU A 472 3.80 -28.64 17.05
N PRO A 473 3.80 -27.31 16.85
CA PRO A 473 4.42 -26.36 17.78
C PRO A 473 3.86 -26.48 19.19
N LYS A 474 4.72 -26.37 20.18
CA LYS A 474 4.32 -26.29 21.58
C LYS A 474 4.22 -24.84 22.03
N SER A 475 3.16 -24.52 22.76
CA SER A 475 3.02 -23.19 23.37
C SER A 475 3.99 -23.02 24.55
N VAL A 476 4.67 -21.89 24.58
CA VAL A 476 5.64 -21.51 25.63
C VAL A 476 5.18 -20.19 26.25
N PRO A 477 4.49 -20.24 27.39
CA PRO A 477 4.16 -19.03 28.13
C PRO A 477 5.40 -18.45 28.79
N LEU A 478 5.66 -17.18 28.55
CA LEU A 478 6.74 -16.42 29.16
C LEU A 478 6.15 -15.45 30.18
N SER A 479 6.56 -15.58 31.44
CA SER A 479 6.16 -14.62 32.47
C SER A 479 6.90 -13.30 32.32
N HIS A 480 6.37 -12.24 32.95
CA HIS A 480 7.10 -10.98 33.08
C HIS A 480 8.48 -11.17 33.70
N HIS A 481 8.58 -12.02 34.69
CA HIS A 481 9.85 -12.32 35.35
C HIS A 481 10.87 -13.00 34.43
N ASN A 482 10.45 -13.96 33.59
CA ASN A 482 11.35 -14.60 32.62
C ASN A 482 12.00 -13.56 31.69
N ILE A 483 11.18 -12.64 31.18
CA ILE A 483 11.66 -11.61 30.23
C ILE A 483 12.53 -10.58 30.96
N LEU A 484 12.14 -10.14 32.17
CA LEU A 484 12.92 -9.21 32.98
C LEU A 484 14.31 -9.76 33.30
N THR A 485 14.41 -11.04 33.70
CA THR A 485 15.71 -11.68 33.99
C THR A 485 16.59 -11.74 32.73
N ASN A 486 16.01 -12.14 31.60
CA ASN A 486 16.75 -12.17 30.34
C ASN A 486 17.24 -10.77 29.93
N MET A 487 16.43 -9.73 30.14
CA MET A 487 16.82 -8.35 29.85
C MET A 487 17.93 -7.84 30.77
N ASP A 488 17.89 -8.18 32.09
CA ASP A 488 18.96 -7.83 33.01
C ASP A 488 20.28 -8.46 32.54
N ASP A 489 20.27 -9.75 32.17
CA ASP A 489 21.44 -10.44 31.64
C ASP A 489 21.95 -9.82 30.34
N MET A 490 21.04 -9.51 29.39
CA MET A 490 21.40 -8.85 28.14
C MET A 490 22.06 -7.48 28.34
N THR A 491 21.56 -6.66 29.26
CA THR A 491 22.12 -5.31 29.54
C THR A 491 23.48 -5.35 30.21
N ARG A 492 23.83 -6.45 30.87
CA ARG A 492 25.18 -6.67 31.45
C ARG A 492 26.21 -7.02 30.36
N VAL A 493 25.77 -7.68 29.30
CA VAL A 493 26.66 -8.12 28.20
C VAL A 493 26.75 -7.07 27.11
N ILE A 494 25.63 -6.42 26.79
CA ILE A 494 25.53 -5.43 25.70
C ILE A 494 25.44 -4.03 26.34
N PRO A 495 26.49 -3.19 26.25
CA PRO A 495 26.48 -1.85 26.85
C PRO A 495 25.62 -0.88 25.99
N LEU A 496 24.30 -0.96 26.14
CA LEU A 496 23.36 -0.07 25.49
C LEU A 496 23.43 1.34 26.07
N LYS A 497 23.30 2.35 25.18
CA LYS A 497 23.33 3.77 25.56
C LYS A 497 21.96 4.42 25.26
N GLU A 498 21.67 5.51 25.95
CA GLU A 498 20.46 6.31 25.72
C GLU A 498 20.39 6.85 24.26
N SER A 499 21.55 7.11 23.65
CA SER A 499 21.68 7.58 22.28
C SER A 499 21.40 6.50 21.22
N ASP A 500 21.45 5.21 21.58
CA ASP A 500 21.27 4.10 20.66
C ASP A 500 19.86 4.08 20.05
N ARG A 501 19.80 3.54 18.84
CA ARG A 501 18.56 3.30 18.08
C ARG A 501 18.56 1.87 17.59
N LEU A 502 17.44 1.20 17.76
CA LEU A 502 17.29 -0.18 17.34
C LEU A 502 16.51 -0.26 16.01
N LEU A 503 16.89 -1.22 15.18
CA LEU A 503 16.14 -1.62 14.00
C LEU A 503 15.37 -2.89 14.32
N GLY A 504 14.03 -2.78 14.36
CA GLY A 504 13.12 -3.90 14.61
C GLY A 504 12.68 -4.55 13.31
N MET A 505 13.45 -5.52 12.82
CA MET A 505 13.12 -6.27 11.59
C MET A 505 12.65 -7.69 11.88
N LEU A 506 12.91 -8.22 13.07
CA LEU A 506 12.56 -9.59 13.42
C LEU A 506 11.08 -9.70 13.78
N PRO A 507 10.36 -10.71 13.25
CA PRO A 507 8.95 -10.89 13.57
C PRO A 507 8.68 -11.09 15.06
N PRO A 508 7.58 -10.51 15.60
CA PRO A 508 7.27 -10.57 17.03
C PRO A 508 6.99 -11.98 17.58
N PHE A 509 6.64 -12.93 16.73
CA PHE A 509 6.42 -14.32 17.12
C PHE A 509 7.72 -15.11 17.37
N HIS A 510 8.87 -14.56 17.07
CA HIS A 510 10.18 -15.08 17.50
C HIS A 510 10.60 -14.45 18.83
N SER A 511 11.22 -15.24 19.71
CA SER A 511 11.63 -14.78 21.04
C SER A 511 12.53 -13.52 21.00
N LEU A 512 13.53 -13.50 20.13
CA LEU A 512 14.39 -12.33 19.94
C LEU A 512 13.64 -11.15 19.30
N GLY A 513 12.70 -11.43 18.39
CA GLY A 513 11.84 -10.41 17.78
C GLY A 513 11.00 -9.70 18.83
N LEU A 514 10.35 -10.44 19.71
CA LEU A 514 9.57 -9.87 20.80
C LEU A 514 10.46 -9.20 21.84
N SER A 515 11.36 -9.97 22.45
CA SER A 515 12.15 -9.48 23.60
C SER A 515 13.14 -8.39 23.21
N GLY A 516 13.88 -8.57 22.11
CA GLY A 516 14.94 -7.65 21.69
C GLY A 516 14.45 -6.42 20.93
N THR A 517 13.34 -6.50 20.18
CA THR A 517 12.92 -5.38 19.32
C THR A 517 11.64 -4.66 19.78
N ILE A 518 10.84 -5.27 20.66
CA ILE A 518 9.64 -4.64 21.24
C ILE A 518 9.82 -4.39 22.74
N VAL A 519 10.01 -5.45 23.53
CA VAL A 519 9.91 -5.34 24.98
C VAL A 519 11.11 -4.60 25.58
N MET A 520 12.32 -5.03 25.24
CA MET A 520 13.55 -4.43 25.79
C MET A 520 13.65 -2.93 25.46
N PRO A 521 13.50 -2.48 24.20
CA PRO A 521 13.60 -1.06 23.92
C PRO A 521 12.53 -0.22 24.64
N LEU A 522 11.31 -0.73 24.79
CA LEU A 522 10.27 -0.04 25.54
C LEU A 522 10.60 0.03 27.04
N CYS A 523 11.13 -1.04 27.62
CA CYS A 523 11.49 -1.05 29.04
C CYS A 523 12.72 -0.17 29.36
N LEU A 524 13.64 -0.01 28.41
CA LEU A 524 14.84 0.81 28.53
C LEU A 524 14.68 2.24 28.00
N GLY A 525 13.59 2.55 27.30
CA GLY A 525 13.38 3.85 26.68
C GLY A 525 14.20 4.07 25.41
N LEU A 526 14.60 3.01 24.70
CA LEU A 526 15.35 3.07 23.45
C LEU A 526 14.42 3.29 22.26
N ARG A 527 14.84 4.16 21.34
CA ARG A 527 14.13 4.39 20.09
C ARG A 527 14.24 3.19 19.16
N THR A 528 13.10 2.74 18.63
CA THR A 528 13.06 1.62 17.69
C THR A 528 12.37 2.02 16.40
N ALA A 529 13.05 1.81 15.26
CA ALA A 529 12.45 1.89 13.93
C ALA A 529 12.08 0.48 13.48
N TYR A 530 10.83 0.25 13.14
CA TYR A 530 10.36 -1.03 12.63
C TYR A 530 10.38 -1.04 11.11
N TYR A 531 10.87 -2.14 10.57
CA TYR A 531 10.81 -2.46 9.16
C TYR A 531 10.11 -3.81 9.00
N PRO A 532 8.84 -3.81 8.55
CA PRO A 532 8.11 -5.04 8.31
C PRO A 532 8.68 -5.75 7.07
N ASN A 533 9.11 -7.01 7.24
CA ASN A 533 9.48 -7.89 6.14
C ASN A 533 8.25 -8.63 5.62
#